data_d8ea1ef116de595601c71017bc1462f7
#
_entry.id   d8ea1ef116de595601c71017bc1462f7
#
_cell.length_a   1.000
_cell.length_b   1.000
_cell.length_c   1.000
_cell.angle_alpha   90.00
_cell.angle_beta   90.00
_cell.angle_gamma   90.00
#
_symmetry.space_group_name_H-M   'P 1'
#
loop_
_entity.id
_entity.type
_entity.pdbx_description
1 polymer ?
#
loop_
_entity_poly.entity_id
_entity_poly.type
_entity_poly.pdbx_seq_one_letter_code
_entity_poly.pdbx_strand_id
1 'polypeptide(L)'
;NVLQPWYADDFAMAGPSSRVATLFTTLCQKGPSIGYFPAPAKSWAICPRASEPSARKIFEDSSLPVKFSRGQRYVGGFIGSTACRDTWLRPKIDSWVHGVSKLAAVATRFPHSAYAGLVSCLAAEWQYVCRIVPDIGPLLAPIEQVLRDTFLPAVIGPGIAIDDDLRNLLALGVKSGGLAIRDPTTQADALYQSSRDATSYLAGSLLRNEPINTHHHRNAVRAAGATRRKENRDGKDA
;
A
#
# COMPACT_ATOMS: atom_id res chain seq x y z
N ASN A 1 -25.29 -9.90 -4.79
CA ASN A 1 -24.96 -8.50 -4.54
C ASN A 1 -23.68 -8.15 -5.30
N VAL A 2 -23.54 -6.87 -5.70
CA VAL A 2 -22.32 -6.28 -6.26
C VAL A 2 -21.89 -5.17 -5.30
N LEU A 3 -20.62 -5.21 -4.87
CA LEU A 3 -20.02 -4.14 -4.10
C LEU A 3 -19.57 -3.04 -5.06
N GLN A 4 -19.83 -1.77 -4.72
CA GLN A 4 -19.57 -0.61 -5.58
C GLN A 4 -18.86 0.48 -4.79
N PRO A 5 -17.54 0.36 -4.53
CA PRO A 5 -16.79 1.47 -3.94
C PRO A 5 -16.54 2.57 -4.98
N TRP A 6 -16.80 3.82 -4.55
CA TRP A 6 -16.54 5.02 -5.31
C TRP A 6 -15.47 5.83 -4.60
N TYR A 7 -14.50 6.32 -5.35
CA TYR A 7 -13.48 7.23 -4.85
C TYR A 7 -13.24 8.34 -5.89
N ALA A 8 -13.77 9.53 -5.62
CA ALA A 8 -13.80 10.65 -6.55
C ALA A 8 -14.42 10.22 -7.90
N ASP A 9 -13.66 10.29 -8.98
CA ASP A 9 -14.03 9.84 -10.33
C ASP A 9 -13.74 8.35 -10.58
N ASP A 10 -12.95 7.71 -9.72
CA ASP A 10 -12.66 6.29 -9.81
C ASP A 10 -13.80 5.44 -9.26
N PHE A 11 -14.27 4.50 -10.08
CA PHE A 11 -15.34 3.58 -9.75
C PHE A 11 -14.85 2.13 -9.86
N ALA A 12 -15.20 1.31 -8.90
CA ALA A 12 -14.93 -0.12 -8.94
C ALA A 12 -16.21 -0.93 -8.66
N MET A 13 -16.23 -2.15 -9.18
CA MET A 13 -17.28 -3.14 -8.91
C MET A 13 -16.65 -4.46 -8.52
N ALA A 14 -17.20 -5.13 -7.51
CA ALA A 14 -16.79 -6.48 -7.14
C ALA A 14 -18.01 -7.38 -6.98
N GLY A 15 -18.03 -8.51 -7.69
CA GLY A 15 -19.14 -9.44 -7.67
C GLY A 15 -19.13 -10.43 -8.84
N PRO A 16 -20.21 -11.22 -9.03
CA PRO A 16 -20.35 -12.12 -10.18
C PRO A 16 -20.32 -11.35 -11.50
N SER A 17 -19.54 -11.83 -12.47
CA SER A 17 -19.28 -11.14 -13.74
C SER A 17 -20.55 -10.73 -14.48
N SER A 18 -21.60 -11.57 -14.48
CA SER A 18 -22.89 -11.25 -15.10
C SER A 18 -23.55 -10.02 -14.48
N ARG A 19 -23.57 -9.95 -13.16
CA ARG A 19 -24.17 -8.82 -12.43
C ARG A 19 -23.34 -7.54 -12.61
N VAL A 20 -22.02 -7.66 -12.61
CA VAL A 20 -21.10 -6.54 -12.87
C VAL A 20 -21.32 -6.01 -14.28
N ALA A 21 -21.40 -6.87 -15.29
CA ALA A 21 -21.67 -6.45 -16.67
C ALA A 21 -23.01 -5.74 -16.82
N THR A 22 -24.09 -6.31 -16.25
CA THR A 22 -25.43 -5.68 -16.27
C THR A 22 -25.41 -4.30 -15.64
N LEU A 23 -24.77 -4.17 -14.46
CA LEU A 23 -24.69 -2.89 -13.76
C LEU A 23 -23.84 -1.88 -14.54
N PHE A 24 -22.74 -2.32 -15.12
CA PHE A 24 -21.85 -1.46 -15.91
C PHE A 24 -22.56 -0.96 -17.20
N THR A 25 -23.29 -1.84 -17.89
CA THR A 25 -24.14 -1.45 -19.02
C THR A 25 -25.17 -0.41 -18.61
N THR A 26 -25.86 -0.61 -17.48
CA THR A 26 -26.82 0.34 -16.94
C THR A 26 -26.15 1.70 -16.63
N LEU A 27 -24.96 1.67 -16.08
CA LEU A 27 -24.21 2.89 -15.78
C LEU A 27 -23.77 3.63 -17.06
N CYS A 28 -23.37 2.90 -18.10
CA CYS A 28 -23.05 3.49 -19.40
C CYS A 28 -24.27 4.14 -20.07
N GLN A 29 -25.46 3.57 -19.88
CA GLN A 29 -26.71 4.08 -20.45
C GLN A 29 -27.26 5.28 -19.68
N LYS A 30 -27.28 5.21 -18.34
CA LYS A 30 -27.90 6.22 -17.47
C LYS A 30 -26.94 7.27 -16.95
N GLY A 31 -25.66 6.96 -16.84
CA GLY A 31 -24.65 7.88 -16.32
C GLY A 31 -24.61 9.23 -17.02
N PRO A 32 -24.65 9.29 -18.36
CA PRO A 32 -24.62 10.57 -19.07
C PRO A 32 -25.72 11.56 -18.65
N SER A 33 -26.91 11.06 -18.28
CA SER A 33 -28.01 11.91 -17.83
C SER A 33 -27.77 12.62 -16.49
N ILE A 34 -26.79 12.12 -15.71
CA ILE A 34 -26.38 12.71 -14.42
C ILE A 34 -24.94 13.25 -14.47
N GLY A 35 -24.36 13.41 -15.68
CA GLY A 35 -23.02 13.97 -15.85
C GLY A 35 -21.88 12.98 -15.65
N TYR A 36 -22.15 11.67 -15.55
CA TYR A 36 -21.13 10.64 -15.42
C TYR A 36 -20.96 9.84 -16.71
N PHE A 37 -19.74 9.82 -17.26
CA PHE A 37 -19.42 9.21 -18.55
C PHE A 37 -18.44 8.05 -18.37
N PRO A 38 -18.91 6.82 -18.09
CA PRO A 38 -18.03 5.64 -17.97
C PRO A 38 -17.23 5.41 -19.24
N ALA A 39 -15.99 4.92 -19.09
CA ALA A 39 -15.11 4.62 -20.21
C ALA A 39 -14.75 3.12 -20.21
N PRO A 40 -15.59 2.23 -20.78
CA PRO A 40 -15.35 0.78 -20.75
C PRO A 40 -14.00 0.39 -21.35
N ALA A 41 -13.57 1.01 -22.44
CA ALA A 41 -12.27 0.74 -23.07
C ALA A 41 -11.04 1.12 -22.20
N LYS A 42 -11.22 1.93 -21.16
CA LYS A 42 -10.18 2.24 -20.16
C LYS A 42 -10.30 1.40 -18.90
N SER A 43 -11.42 0.68 -18.75
CA SER A 43 -11.72 -0.12 -17.57
C SER A 43 -11.03 -1.49 -17.61
N TRP A 44 -10.75 -2.04 -16.42
CA TRP A 44 -10.06 -3.32 -16.26
C TRP A 44 -10.94 -4.30 -15.50
N ALA A 45 -11.12 -5.50 -16.05
CA ALA A 45 -11.68 -6.64 -15.35
C ALA A 45 -10.54 -7.49 -14.77
N ILE A 46 -10.56 -7.70 -13.46
CA ILE A 46 -9.58 -8.52 -12.75
C ILE A 46 -10.31 -9.75 -12.24
N CYS A 47 -9.93 -10.93 -12.71
CA CYS A 47 -10.56 -12.19 -12.33
C CYS A 47 -9.56 -13.34 -12.24
N PRO A 48 -9.88 -14.42 -11.50
CA PRO A 48 -9.10 -15.65 -11.50
C PRO A 48 -8.98 -16.25 -12.90
N ARG A 49 -7.86 -16.93 -13.19
CA ARG A 49 -7.60 -17.54 -14.50
C ARG A 49 -8.72 -18.48 -14.94
N ALA A 50 -9.24 -19.26 -14.02
CA ALA A 50 -10.28 -20.26 -14.32
C ALA A 50 -11.61 -19.62 -14.77
N SER A 51 -11.93 -18.41 -14.30
CA SER A 51 -13.18 -17.71 -14.64
C SER A 51 -13.01 -16.68 -15.76
N GLU A 52 -11.79 -16.42 -16.24
CA GLU A 52 -11.54 -15.40 -17.27
C GLU A 52 -12.27 -15.70 -18.58
N PRO A 53 -12.30 -16.94 -19.14
CA PRO A 53 -12.99 -17.19 -20.42
C PRO A 53 -14.49 -16.90 -20.34
N SER A 54 -15.15 -17.34 -19.26
CA SER A 54 -16.59 -17.07 -19.08
C SER A 54 -16.87 -15.59 -18.82
N ALA A 55 -15.99 -14.90 -18.06
CA ALA A 55 -16.12 -13.47 -17.84
C ALA A 55 -15.97 -12.68 -19.14
N ARG A 56 -14.97 -13.00 -19.98
CA ARG A 56 -14.79 -12.36 -21.30
C ARG A 56 -16.04 -12.44 -22.14
N LYS A 57 -16.60 -13.66 -22.29
CA LYS A 57 -17.83 -13.86 -23.05
C LYS A 57 -18.98 -12.98 -22.54
N ILE A 58 -19.18 -12.89 -21.22
CA ILE A 58 -20.23 -12.05 -20.62
C ILE A 58 -20.05 -10.56 -20.99
N PHE A 59 -18.83 -10.05 -20.93
CA PHE A 59 -18.56 -8.63 -21.24
C PHE A 59 -18.65 -8.37 -22.76
N GLU A 60 -18.23 -9.31 -23.61
CA GLU A 60 -18.38 -9.25 -25.07
C GLU A 60 -19.85 -9.27 -25.47
N ASP A 61 -20.65 -10.20 -24.94
CA ASP A 61 -22.11 -10.28 -25.16
C ASP A 61 -22.83 -9.01 -24.71
N SER A 62 -22.27 -8.30 -23.72
CA SER A 62 -22.79 -7.02 -23.22
C SER A 62 -22.25 -5.79 -23.99
N SER A 63 -21.46 -5.98 -25.04
CA SER A 63 -20.80 -4.91 -25.81
C SER A 63 -19.94 -3.97 -24.95
N LEU A 64 -19.29 -4.51 -23.93
CA LEU A 64 -18.42 -3.75 -23.02
C LEU A 64 -16.94 -4.07 -23.35
N PRO A 65 -16.21 -3.20 -24.05
CA PRO A 65 -14.81 -3.43 -24.45
C PRO A 65 -13.82 -3.21 -23.28
N VAL A 66 -14.02 -3.94 -22.17
CA VAL A 66 -13.12 -3.87 -21.03
C VAL A 66 -11.82 -4.65 -21.28
N LYS A 67 -10.74 -4.18 -20.68
CA LYS A 67 -9.45 -4.88 -20.69
C LYS A 67 -9.43 -5.94 -19.59
N PHE A 68 -8.82 -7.10 -19.85
CA PHE A 68 -8.66 -8.15 -18.85
C PHE A 68 -7.22 -8.19 -18.35
N SER A 69 -7.07 -8.32 -17.04
CA SER A 69 -5.78 -8.44 -16.38
C SER A 69 -5.88 -9.35 -15.16
N ARG A 70 -4.74 -9.90 -14.74
CA ARG A 70 -4.63 -10.65 -13.48
C ARG A 70 -4.29 -9.77 -12.30
N GLY A 71 -4.07 -8.51 -12.54
CA GLY A 71 -3.82 -7.52 -11.51
C GLY A 71 -3.62 -6.15 -12.12
N GLN A 72 -4.06 -5.14 -11.38
CA GLN A 72 -4.01 -3.76 -11.82
C GLN A 72 -3.83 -2.82 -10.61
N ARG A 73 -3.19 -1.69 -10.88
CA ARG A 73 -3.13 -0.59 -9.93
C ARG A 73 -4.54 -0.03 -9.69
N TYR A 74 -4.87 0.19 -8.42
CA TYR A 74 -6.11 0.84 -8.01
C TYR A 74 -5.87 1.73 -6.79
N VAL A 75 -6.26 3.01 -6.87
CA VAL A 75 -6.14 4.02 -5.79
C VAL A 75 -4.76 3.99 -5.10
N GLY A 76 -3.70 3.96 -5.90
CA GLY A 76 -2.31 3.94 -5.41
C GLY A 76 -1.80 2.57 -4.92
N GLY A 77 -2.70 1.61 -4.66
CA GLY A 77 -2.38 0.24 -4.30
C GLY A 77 -2.40 -0.70 -5.50
N PHE A 78 -2.48 -2.00 -5.22
CA PHE A 78 -2.53 -3.05 -6.23
C PHE A 78 -3.58 -4.10 -5.87
N ILE A 79 -4.38 -4.53 -6.85
CA ILE A 79 -5.35 -5.61 -6.73
C ILE A 79 -5.03 -6.67 -7.78
N GLY A 80 -4.94 -7.95 -7.36
CA GLY A 80 -4.71 -9.06 -8.28
C GLY A 80 -3.77 -10.12 -7.74
N SER A 81 -3.15 -10.88 -8.65
CA SER A 81 -2.23 -11.97 -8.30
C SER A 81 -0.91 -11.45 -7.73
N THR A 82 -0.28 -12.26 -6.87
CA THR A 82 1.04 -11.96 -6.28
C THR A 82 2.10 -11.71 -7.34
N ALA A 83 2.15 -12.51 -8.40
CA ALA A 83 3.12 -12.34 -9.48
C ALA A 83 2.98 -10.97 -10.19
N CYS A 84 1.74 -10.53 -10.45
CA CYS A 84 1.50 -9.22 -11.05
C CYS A 84 1.83 -8.08 -10.05
N ARG A 85 1.52 -8.27 -8.76
CA ARG A 85 1.89 -7.35 -7.69
C ARG A 85 3.40 -7.15 -7.64
N ASP A 86 4.16 -8.24 -7.63
CA ASP A 86 5.60 -8.20 -7.52
C ASP A 86 6.24 -7.52 -8.75
N THR A 87 5.71 -7.81 -9.94
CA THR A 87 6.12 -7.13 -11.18
C THR A 87 5.83 -5.62 -11.14
N TRP A 88 4.68 -5.22 -10.60
CA TRP A 88 4.32 -3.80 -10.43
C TRP A 88 5.17 -3.10 -9.38
N LEU A 89 5.55 -3.81 -8.31
CA LEU A 89 6.30 -3.23 -7.19
C LEU A 89 7.80 -3.07 -7.50
N ARG A 90 8.39 -3.97 -8.28
CA ARG A 90 9.83 -3.98 -8.59
C ARG A 90 10.38 -2.63 -9.05
N PRO A 91 9.85 -1.95 -10.09
CA PRO A 91 10.40 -0.66 -10.52
C PRO A 91 10.26 0.44 -9.46
N LYS A 92 9.30 0.32 -8.53
CA LYS A 92 9.19 1.25 -7.41
C LYS A 92 10.31 1.03 -6.40
N ILE A 93 10.60 -0.24 -6.07
CA ILE A 93 11.71 -0.60 -5.19
C ILE A 93 13.02 -0.09 -5.78
N ASP A 94 13.27 -0.31 -7.06
CA ASP A 94 14.46 0.17 -7.75
C ASP A 94 14.59 1.70 -7.66
N SER A 95 13.47 2.41 -7.82
CA SER A 95 13.42 3.87 -7.66
C SER A 95 13.73 4.31 -6.23
N TRP A 96 13.21 3.60 -5.23
CA TRP A 96 13.46 3.92 -3.81
C TRP A 96 14.92 3.62 -3.42
N VAL A 97 15.48 2.50 -3.85
CA VAL A 97 16.90 2.17 -3.67
C VAL A 97 17.79 3.26 -4.27
N HIS A 98 17.46 3.69 -5.49
CA HIS A 98 18.20 4.80 -6.12
C HIS A 98 18.06 6.11 -5.33
N GLY A 99 16.86 6.42 -4.82
CA GLY A 99 16.61 7.58 -3.96
C GLY A 99 17.44 7.56 -2.68
N VAL A 100 17.48 6.39 -1.98
CA VAL A 100 18.32 6.21 -0.79
C VAL A 100 19.81 6.40 -1.13
N SER A 101 20.29 5.84 -2.23
CA SER A 101 21.68 5.99 -2.67
C SER A 101 22.05 7.46 -2.94
N LYS A 102 21.14 8.24 -3.55
CA LYS A 102 21.32 9.68 -3.72
C LYS A 102 21.40 10.43 -2.39
N LEU A 103 20.52 10.09 -1.45
CA LEU A 103 20.56 10.69 -0.12
C LEU A 103 21.84 10.32 0.64
N ALA A 104 22.33 9.10 0.49
CA ALA A 104 23.62 8.69 1.06
C ALA A 104 24.79 9.53 0.52
N ALA A 105 24.81 9.82 -0.77
CA ALA A 105 25.83 10.72 -1.36
C ALA A 105 25.75 12.14 -0.79
N VAL A 106 24.55 12.64 -0.52
CA VAL A 106 24.33 13.94 0.15
C VAL A 106 24.75 13.90 1.62
N ALA A 107 24.53 12.78 2.29
CA ALA A 107 24.79 12.60 3.73
C ALA A 107 26.28 12.79 4.06
N THR A 108 27.19 12.45 3.19
CA THR A 108 28.65 12.64 3.39
C THR A 108 29.03 14.09 3.71
N ARG A 109 28.24 15.05 3.22
CA ARG A 109 28.47 16.47 3.47
C ARG A 109 27.37 17.11 4.34
N PHE A 110 26.13 16.63 4.22
CA PHE A 110 24.96 17.20 4.87
C PHE A 110 24.11 16.10 5.53
N PRO A 111 24.61 15.42 6.58
CA PRO A 111 23.94 14.26 7.17
C PRO A 111 22.54 14.57 7.70
N HIS A 112 22.33 15.71 8.34
CA HIS A 112 21.02 16.12 8.87
C HIS A 112 19.99 16.34 7.77
N SER A 113 20.38 16.98 6.66
CA SER A 113 19.48 17.20 5.52
C SER A 113 19.11 15.90 4.82
N ALA A 114 20.07 15.00 4.64
CA ALA A 114 19.82 13.68 4.07
C ALA A 114 18.91 12.83 4.97
N TYR A 115 19.15 12.84 6.28
CA TYR A 115 18.29 12.18 7.26
C TYR A 115 16.85 12.73 7.20
N ALA A 116 16.68 14.06 7.22
CA ALA A 116 15.35 14.66 7.09
C ALA A 116 14.66 14.28 5.77
N GLY A 117 15.38 14.28 4.66
CA GLY A 117 14.88 13.85 3.36
C GLY A 117 14.44 12.39 3.34
N LEU A 118 15.19 11.50 4.02
CA LEU A 118 14.79 10.11 4.15
C LEU A 118 13.51 9.96 4.97
N VAL A 119 13.52 10.44 6.23
CA VAL A 119 12.44 10.13 7.19
C VAL A 119 11.15 10.91 6.93
N SER A 120 11.25 12.11 6.34
CA SER A 120 10.08 12.98 6.10
C SER A 120 9.50 12.86 4.69
N CYS A 121 10.28 12.36 3.73
CA CYS A 121 9.86 12.30 2.33
C CYS A 121 9.93 10.88 1.77
N LEU A 122 11.14 10.37 1.53
CA LEU A 122 11.31 9.13 0.76
C LEU A 122 10.71 7.90 1.45
N ALA A 123 10.90 7.77 2.78
CA ALA A 123 10.35 6.65 3.53
C ALA A 123 8.81 6.62 3.53
N ALA A 124 8.15 7.76 3.43
CA ALA A 124 6.69 7.83 3.36
C ALA A 124 6.12 7.12 2.12
N GLU A 125 6.86 7.05 1.02
CA GLU A 125 6.41 6.41 -0.21
C GLU A 125 6.25 4.89 -0.03
N TRP A 126 7.28 4.18 0.46
CA TRP A 126 7.15 2.74 0.68
C TRP A 126 6.28 2.42 1.88
N GLN A 127 6.29 3.25 2.94
CA GLN A 127 5.37 3.07 4.07
C GLN A 127 3.91 3.18 3.66
N TYR A 128 3.58 4.04 2.70
CA TYR A 128 2.24 4.10 2.13
C TYR A 128 1.87 2.78 1.46
N VAL A 129 2.75 2.25 0.60
CA VAL A 129 2.51 0.97 -0.09
C VAL A 129 2.40 -0.18 0.90
N CYS A 130 3.24 -0.23 1.95
CA CYS A 130 3.13 -1.22 3.03
C CYS A 130 1.77 -1.19 3.75
N ARG A 131 1.11 -0.04 3.86
CA ARG A 131 -0.21 0.06 4.51
C ARG A 131 -1.35 -0.52 3.69
N ILE A 132 -1.20 -0.62 2.37
CA ILE A 132 -2.30 -0.95 1.45
C ILE A 132 -2.05 -2.21 0.63
N VAL A 133 -0.83 -2.74 0.62
CA VAL A 133 -0.46 -3.95 -0.12
C VAL A 133 0.10 -4.97 0.88
N PRO A 134 -0.53 -6.16 1.01
CA PRO A 134 -0.08 -7.20 1.95
C PRO A 134 1.17 -7.94 1.45
N ASP A 135 1.85 -8.58 2.39
CA ASP A 135 2.89 -9.59 2.16
C ASP A 135 4.04 -9.12 1.24
N ILE A 136 4.46 -7.85 1.39
CA ILE A 136 5.53 -7.28 0.57
C ILE A 136 6.86 -7.14 1.31
N GLY A 137 6.90 -7.46 2.60
CA GLY A 137 8.11 -7.33 3.44
C GLY A 137 9.36 -7.92 2.79
N PRO A 138 9.36 -9.19 2.35
CA PRO A 138 10.54 -9.80 1.73
C PRO A 138 11.02 -9.10 0.45
N LEU A 139 10.11 -8.45 -0.29
CA LEU A 139 10.46 -7.73 -1.51
C LEU A 139 11.21 -6.42 -1.24
N LEU A 140 11.12 -5.90 -0.01
CA LEU A 140 11.77 -4.64 0.40
C LEU A 140 13.22 -4.84 0.86
N ALA A 141 13.74 -6.07 0.86
CA ALA A 141 15.12 -6.37 1.23
C ALA A 141 16.19 -5.50 0.53
N PRO A 142 16.06 -5.14 -0.77
CA PRO A 142 17.01 -4.24 -1.40
C PRO A 142 17.04 -2.83 -0.78
N ILE A 143 15.91 -2.36 -0.22
CA ILE A 143 15.87 -1.07 0.48
C ILE A 143 16.61 -1.17 1.81
N GLU A 144 16.36 -2.24 2.59
CA GLU A 144 17.09 -2.47 3.84
C GLU A 144 18.59 -2.60 3.58
N GLN A 145 18.98 -3.31 2.54
CA GLN A 145 20.38 -3.46 2.18
C GLN A 145 21.05 -2.10 1.90
N VAL A 146 20.46 -1.24 1.06
CA VAL A 146 21.06 0.08 0.76
C VAL A 146 21.01 1.02 1.97
N LEU A 147 20.02 0.90 2.84
CA LEU A 147 19.98 1.63 4.11
C LEU A 147 21.16 1.23 4.99
N ARG A 148 21.37 -0.08 5.19
CA ARG A 148 22.40 -0.62 6.06
C ARG A 148 23.81 -0.39 5.53
N ASP A 149 24.02 -0.67 4.23
CA ASP A 149 25.37 -0.73 3.65
C ASP A 149 25.86 0.64 3.14
N THR A 150 24.94 1.57 2.88
CA THR A 150 25.31 2.84 2.22
C THR A 150 24.84 4.06 2.99
N PHE A 151 23.55 4.14 3.33
CA PHE A 151 22.97 5.35 3.92
C PHE A 151 23.39 5.56 5.38
N LEU A 152 23.23 4.54 6.22
CA LEU A 152 23.54 4.64 7.64
C LEU A 152 25.03 4.95 7.90
N PRO A 153 25.98 4.28 7.24
CA PRO A 153 27.40 4.66 7.34
C PRO A 153 27.69 6.11 6.91
N ALA A 154 27.01 6.58 5.87
CA ALA A 154 27.18 7.95 5.41
C ALA A 154 26.64 9.02 6.39
N VAL A 155 25.62 8.66 7.18
CA VAL A 155 25.01 9.57 8.19
C VAL A 155 25.79 9.55 9.49
N ILE A 156 26.26 8.37 9.94
CA ILE A 156 26.89 8.21 11.26
C ILE A 156 28.37 8.57 11.21
N GLY A 157 29.03 8.25 10.12
CA GLY A 157 30.44 8.53 9.90
C GLY A 157 31.20 7.33 9.32
N PRO A 158 32.28 7.60 8.59
CA PRO A 158 33.08 6.58 7.93
C PRO A 158 33.77 5.65 8.97
N GLY A 159 33.88 4.38 8.62
CA GLY A 159 34.59 3.37 9.43
C GLY A 159 33.73 2.70 10.53
N ILE A 160 32.46 3.05 10.65
CA ILE A 160 31.53 2.38 11.58
C ILE A 160 30.81 1.27 10.82
N ALA A 161 31.05 0.01 11.22
CA ALA A 161 30.30 -1.13 10.69
C ALA A 161 28.90 -1.16 11.34
N ILE A 162 27.87 -1.34 10.53
CA ILE A 162 26.49 -1.47 11.00
C ILE A 162 26.21 -2.96 11.25
N ASP A 163 26.56 -3.43 12.46
CA ASP A 163 26.14 -4.75 12.92
C ASP A 163 24.64 -4.77 13.28
N ASP A 164 24.13 -5.92 13.71
CA ASP A 164 22.71 -6.07 14.00
C ASP A 164 22.29 -5.26 15.25
N ASP A 165 23.14 -5.16 16.26
CA ASP A 165 22.84 -4.42 17.48
C ASP A 165 22.75 -2.91 17.20
N LEU A 166 23.71 -2.36 16.48
CA LEU A 166 23.67 -0.96 16.04
C LEU A 166 22.49 -0.71 15.10
N ARG A 167 22.23 -1.63 14.16
CA ARG A 167 21.08 -1.52 13.26
C ARG A 167 19.75 -1.46 14.02
N ASN A 168 19.59 -2.31 15.02
CA ASN A 168 18.42 -2.33 15.88
C ASN A 168 18.30 -1.05 16.73
N LEU A 169 19.41 -0.56 17.28
CA LEU A 169 19.45 0.72 17.99
C LEU A 169 18.98 1.87 17.08
N LEU A 170 19.49 1.96 15.85
CA LEU A 170 19.14 3.01 14.89
C LEU A 170 17.67 2.95 14.43
N ALA A 171 17.05 1.78 14.49
CA ALA A 171 15.63 1.58 14.21
C ALA A 171 14.70 2.07 15.34
N LEU A 172 15.22 2.21 16.56
CA LEU A 172 14.45 2.74 17.68
C LEU A 172 14.01 4.18 17.42
N GLY A 173 12.91 4.59 18.04
CA GLY A 173 12.46 5.97 17.99
C GLY A 173 13.47 6.93 18.63
N VAL A 174 13.48 8.19 18.18
CA VAL A 174 14.42 9.23 18.69
C VAL A 174 14.37 9.37 20.22
N LYS A 175 13.19 9.25 20.82
CA LYS A 175 13.02 9.27 22.31
C LYS A 175 13.70 8.10 23.02
N SER A 176 14.04 7.04 22.29
CA SER A 176 14.75 5.85 22.79
C SER A 176 16.21 5.81 22.34
N GLY A 177 16.77 6.93 21.88
CA GLY A 177 18.17 7.03 21.45
C GLY A 177 18.46 6.61 20.02
N GLY A 178 17.45 6.19 19.24
CA GLY A 178 17.61 5.79 17.85
C GLY A 178 17.35 6.94 16.85
N LEU A 179 17.37 6.61 15.58
CA LEU A 179 17.09 7.51 14.46
C LEU A 179 15.69 7.30 13.84
N ALA A 180 14.88 6.40 14.36
CA ALA A 180 13.59 5.99 13.79
C ALA A 180 13.65 5.50 12.33
N ILE A 181 14.83 5.08 11.85
CA ILE A 181 15.03 4.47 10.52
C ILE A 181 14.77 2.98 10.65
N ARG A 182 13.51 2.60 10.58
CA ARG A 182 13.08 1.21 10.75
C ARG A 182 13.43 0.36 9.53
N ASP A 183 13.66 -0.92 9.78
CA ASP A 183 13.79 -1.91 8.72
C ASP A 183 12.45 -2.07 7.97
N PRO A 184 12.40 -1.76 6.66
CA PRO A 184 11.16 -1.84 5.89
C PRO A 184 10.65 -3.28 5.73
N THR A 185 11.52 -4.29 5.80
CA THR A 185 11.13 -5.69 5.63
C THR A 185 10.28 -6.18 6.80
N THR A 186 10.68 -5.87 8.02
CA THR A 186 9.99 -6.25 9.25
C THR A 186 8.82 -5.34 9.58
N GLN A 187 8.87 -4.08 9.11
CA GLN A 187 7.81 -3.10 9.37
C GLN A 187 6.58 -3.28 8.46
N ALA A 188 6.73 -3.88 7.28
CA ALA A 188 5.69 -3.93 6.26
C ALA A 188 4.39 -4.55 6.77
N ASP A 189 4.44 -5.74 7.36
CA ASP A 189 3.25 -6.45 7.83
C ASP A 189 2.57 -5.73 9.01
N ALA A 190 3.36 -5.16 9.91
CA ALA A 190 2.83 -4.36 11.02
C ALA A 190 2.11 -3.09 10.54
N LEU A 191 2.59 -2.45 9.49
CA LEU A 191 1.93 -1.31 8.85
C LEU A 191 0.63 -1.72 8.17
N TYR A 192 0.63 -2.83 7.44
CA TYR A 192 -0.56 -3.37 6.79
C TYR A 192 -1.64 -3.72 7.81
N GLN A 193 -1.29 -4.51 8.83
CA GLN A 193 -2.22 -4.90 9.88
C GLN A 193 -2.80 -3.68 10.62
N SER A 194 -1.95 -2.73 10.98
CA SER A 194 -2.39 -1.48 11.61
C SER A 194 -3.38 -0.68 10.74
N SER A 195 -3.17 -0.66 9.44
CA SER A 195 -4.08 -0.01 8.49
C SER A 195 -5.42 -0.75 8.43
N ARG A 196 -5.40 -2.07 8.35
CA ARG A 196 -6.61 -2.92 8.38
C ARG A 196 -7.42 -2.71 9.66
N ASP A 197 -6.77 -2.74 10.81
CA ASP A 197 -7.43 -2.57 12.10
C ASP A 197 -8.08 -1.18 12.22
N ALA A 198 -7.36 -0.15 11.79
CA ALA A 198 -7.88 1.22 11.79
C ALA A 198 -9.08 1.42 10.86
N THR A 199 -9.17 0.65 9.76
CA THR A 199 -10.26 0.78 8.78
C THR A 199 -11.33 -0.30 8.88
N SER A 200 -11.17 -1.29 9.75
CA SER A 200 -12.06 -2.47 9.85
C SER A 200 -13.53 -2.11 10.08
N TYR A 201 -13.79 -1.16 10.98
CA TYR A 201 -15.15 -0.69 11.24
C TYR A 201 -15.77 -0.04 10.00
N LEU A 202 -15.03 0.85 9.34
CA LEU A 202 -15.48 1.55 8.14
C LEU A 202 -15.78 0.56 7.00
N ALA A 203 -14.84 -0.36 6.74
CA ALA A 203 -15.02 -1.40 5.73
C ALA A 203 -16.23 -2.31 6.05
N GLY A 204 -16.40 -2.69 7.32
CA GLY A 204 -17.57 -3.48 7.76
C GLY A 204 -18.89 -2.76 7.53
N SER A 205 -19.00 -1.48 7.85
CA SER A 205 -20.20 -0.67 7.62
C SER A 205 -20.53 -0.58 6.12
N LEU A 206 -19.52 -0.34 5.28
CA LEU A 206 -19.70 -0.29 3.82
C LEU A 206 -20.18 -1.64 3.26
N LEU A 207 -19.60 -2.75 3.72
CA LEU A 207 -19.97 -4.09 3.26
C LEU A 207 -21.41 -4.47 3.63
N ARG A 208 -21.89 -4.01 4.79
CA ARG A 208 -23.26 -4.24 5.26
C ARG A 208 -24.26 -3.19 4.80
N ASN A 209 -23.78 -2.15 4.07
CA ASN A 209 -24.58 -1.00 3.68
C ASN A 209 -25.25 -0.29 4.88
N GLU A 210 -24.49 -0.15 5.97
CA GLU A 210 -24.92 0.50 7.21
C GLU A 210 -24.42 1.95 7.27
N PRO A 211 -25.14 2.87 7.87
CA PRO A 211 -24.67 4.23 8.12
C PRO A 211 -23.38 4.23 8.94
N ILE A 212 -22.43 5.08 8.54
CA ILE A 212 -21.15 5.21 9.22
C ILE A 212 -21.32 6.04 10.49
N ASN A 213 -21.07 5.44 11.66
CA ASN A 213 -20.95 6.16 12.92
C ASN A 213 -19.52 6.69 13.08
N THR A 214 -19.31 7.99 12.84
CA THR A 214 -17.99 8.62 12.88
C THR A 214 -17.35 8.61 14.27
N HIS A 215 -18.16 8.66 15.34
CA HIS A 215 -17.65 8.58 16.71
C HIS A 215 -17.12 7.17 17.00
N HIS A 216 -17.85 6.14 16.62
CA HIS A 216 -17.44 4.75 16.78
C HIS A 216 -16.16 4.47 15.96
N HIS A 217 -16.11 4.94 14.72
CA HIS A 217 -14.90 4.81 13.89
C HIS A 217 -13.67 5.47 14.54
N ARG A 218 -13.79 6.70 15.03
CA ARG A 218 -12.69 7.40 15.74
C ARG A 218 -12.22 6.62 16.97
N ASN A 219 -13.12 6.04 17.73
CA ASN A 219 -12.78 5.22 18.89
C ASN A 219 -12.06 3.94 18.50
N ALA A 220 -12.52 3.25 17.44
CA ALA A 220 -11.85 2.06 16.91
C ALA A 220 -10.42 2.37 16.45
N VAL A 221 -10.21 3.46 15.71
CA VAL A 221 -8.87 3.93 15.29
C VAL A 221 -7.97 4.23 16.50
N ARG A 222 -8.50 4.90 17.53
CA ARG A 222 -7.74 5.21 18.77
C ARG A 222 -7.36 3.93 19.52
N ALA A 223 -8.28 2.97 19.62
CA ALA A 223 -8.04 1.69 20.29
C ALA A 223 -6.97 0.89 19.55
N ALA A 224 -7.05 0.73 18.22
CA ALA A 224 -6.03 0.08 17.41
C ALA A 224 -4.66 0.73 17.58
N GLY A 225 -4.60 2.06 17.59
CA GLY A 225 -3.36 2.81 17.84
C GLY A 225 -2.81 2.64 19.26
N ALA A 226 -3.65 2.45 20.28
CA ALA A 226 -3.23 2.19 21.65
C ALA A 226 -2.64 0.78 21.82
N THR A 227 -3.30 -0.24 21.25
CA THR A 227 -2.82 -1.63 21.23
C THR A 227 -1.43 -1.70 20.60
N ARG A 228 -1.26 -1.11 19.42
CA ARG A 228 0.03 -1.08 18.73
C ARG A 228 1.14 -0.37 19.53
N ARG A 229 0.82 0.71 20.24
CA ARG A 229 1.81 1.38 21.11
C ARG A 229 2.23 0.48 22.26
N LYS A 230 1.31 -0.32 22.81
CA LYS A 230 1.58 -1.30 23.86
C LYS A 230 2.48 -2.41 23.33
N GLU A 231 2.13 -3.06 22.22
CA GLU A 231 2.92 -4.11 21.58
C GLU A 231 4.35 -3.66 21.26
N ASN A 232 4.50 -2.44 20.71
CA ASN A 232 5.82 -1.85 20.43
C ASN A 232 6.64 -1.54 21.70
N ARG A 233 6.01 -1.43 22.87
CA ARG A 233 6.68 -1.23 24.16
C ARG A 233 7.08 -2.58 24.74
N ASP A 234 6.12 -3.52 24.81
CA ASP A 234 6.32 -4.84 25.38
C ASP A 234 7.39 -5.67 24.58
N GLY A 235 7.44 -5.48 23.24
CA GLY A 235 8.48 -6.07 22.39
C GLY A 235 9.86 -5.41 22.47
N LYS A 236 10.03 -4.36 23.30
CA LYS A 236 11.33 -3.73 23.60
C LYS A 236 11.91 -4.16 24.94
N ASP A 237 11.07 -4.71 25.79
CA ASP A 237 11.45 -5.15 27.14
C ASP A 237 11.74 -6.66 27.17
N ALA A 238 11.60 -7.35 26.01
CA ALA A 238 11.94 -8.75 25.77
C ALA A 238 13.23 -8.89 24.97
#